data_af9c29cecbf4f575c245790c164e3202
#
_entry.id   af9c29cecbf4f575c245790c164e3202
#
_cell.length_a   1.000
_cell.length_b   1.000
_cell.length_c   1.000
_cell.angle_alpha   90.00
_cell.angle_beta   90.00
_cell.angle_gamma   90.00
#
_symmetry.space_group_name_H-M   'P 1'
#
loop_
_entity.id
_entity.type
_entity.pdbx_description
1 polymer ?
#
loop_
_entity_poly.entity_id
_entity_poly.type
_entity_poly.pdbx_seq_one_letter_code
_entity_poly.pdbx_strand_id
1 'polypeptide(L)'
;MASKSKSIIGGMTVLGIAGIICKLVGVLFSIPLTYVIGAQGQGIYNAVFPTYNLLLTISSAGLPVAVSRMVSSALAKDDPHSAKHVFRVALLLLTTLGCLAAIIMLAGSGMLAARVNQPDSKIGFQVIAPCVAVVCMMSAFRGFIQGQQDMVPTAISQLIEQVGKVFLALPMAYI
;
A
#
# COMPACT_ATOMS: atom_id res chain seq x y z
N MET A 1 10.45 -31.12 -10.29
CA MET A 1 10.91 -29.71 -10.31
C MET A 1 10.20 -28.83 -11.35
N ALA A 2 9.89 -29.32 -12.54
CA ALA A 2 9.20 -28.54 -13.60
C ALA A 2 7.77 -28.05 -13.26
N SER A 3 7.00 -28.81 -12.47
CA SER A 3 5.62 -28.42 -12.08
C SER A 3 5.61 -27.23 -11.11
N LYS A 4 6.55 -27.18 -10.18
CA LYS A 4 6.66 -26.09 -9.19
C LYS A 4 7.13 -24.77 -9.82
N SER A 5 7.99 -24.86 -10.84
CA SER A 5 8.45 -23.71 -11.64
C SER A 5 7.31 -23.10 -12.47
N LYS A 6 6.45 -23.90 -13.08
CA LYS A 6 5.26 -23.40 -13.82
C LYS A 6 4.27 -22.69 -12.92
N SER A 7 4.09 -23.15 -11.66
CA SER A 7 3.21 -22.50 -10.68
C SER A 7 3.74 -21.11 -10.26
N ILE A 8 5.04 -20.96 -10.07
CA ILE A 8 5.66 -19.69 -9.69
C ILE A 8 5.57 -18.66 -10.83
N ILE A 9 5.88 -19.08 -12.06
CA ILE A 9 5.77 -18.21 -13.25
C ILE A 9 4.32 -17.78 -13.45
N GLY A 10 3.35 -18.69 -13.30
CA GLY A 10 1.92 -18.38 -13.36
C GLY A 10 1.49 -17.36 -12.29
N GLY A 11 1.98 -17.50 -11.06
CA GLY A 11 1.70 -16.55 -9.98
C GLY A 11 2.28 -15.16 -10.25
N MET A 12 3.51 -15.07 -10.78
CA MET A 12 4.13 -13.80 -11.13
C MET A 12 3.39 -13.08 -12.27
N THR A 13 2.94 -13.82 -13.28
CA THR A 13 2.14 -13.25 -14.38
C THR A 13 0.79 -12.75 -13.89
N VAL A 14 0.10 -13.48 -13.01
CA VAL A 14 -1.16 -13.04 -12.40
C VAL A 14 -0.97 -11.74 -11.62
N LEU A 15 0.08 -11.65 -10.80
CA LEU A 15 0.39 -10.43 -10.04
C LEU A 15 0.73 -9.24 -10.95
N GLY A 16 1.49 -9.51 -12.03
CA GLY A 16 1.84 -8.48 -13.02
C GLY A 16 0.61 -7.95 -13.76
N ILE A 17 -0.28 -8.84 -14.22
CA ILE A 17 -1.54 -8.49 -14.90
C ILE A 17 -2.45 -7.72 -13.93
N ALA A 18 -2.61 -8.20 -12.69
CA ALA A 18 -3.38 -7.49 -11.66
C ALA A 18 -2.84 -6.09 -11.42
N GLY A 19 -1.51 -5.92 -11.36
CA GLY A 19 -0.87 -4.60 -11.21
C GLY A 19 -1.16 -3.66 -12.38
N ILE A 20 -1.18 -4.16 -13.62
CA ILE A 20 -1.55 -3.37 -14.80
C ILE A 20 -3.03 -2.96 -14.74
N ILE A 21 -3.92 -3.90 -14.42
CA ILE A 21 -5.36 -3.64 -14.26
C ILE A 21 -5.59 -2.58 -13.18
N CYS A 22 -4.94 -2.72 -12.03
CA CYS A 22 -5.03 -1.73 -10.95
C CYS A 22 -4.59 -0.33 -11.38
N LYS A 23 -3.53 -0.21 -12.19
CA LYS A 23 -3.08 1.07 -12.73
C LYS A 23 -4.07 1.66 -13.72
N LEU A 24 -4.63 0.84 -14.62
CA LEU A 24 -5.65 1.28 -15.57
C LEU A 24 -6.92 1.76 -14.85
N VAL A 25 -7.40 1.00 -13.87
CA VAL A 25 -8.54 1.40 -13.03
C VAL A 25 -8.24 2.70 -12.29
N GLY A 26 -7.02 2.87 -11.75
CA GLY A 26 -6.58 4.10 -11.10
C GLY A 26 -6.62 5.32 -12.02
N VAL A 27 -6.15 5.18 -13.27
CA VAL A 27 -6.19 6.26 -14.27
C VAL A 27 -7.64 6.59 -14.67
N LEU A 28 -8.46 5.58 -14.95
CA LEU A 28 -9.88 5.77 -15.28
C LEU A 28 -10.65 6.42 -14.15
N PHE A 29 -10.31 6.11 -12.91
CA PHE A 29 -10.90 6.73 -11.72
C PHE A 29 -10.46 8.19 -11.53
N SER A 30 -9.22 8.52 -11.87
CA SER A 30 -8.68 9.87 -11.72
C SER A 30 -9.45 10.92 -12.55
N ILE A 31 -9.97 10.53 -13.71
CA ILE A 31 -10.71 11.44 -14.60
C ILE A 31 -12.01 11.94 -13.94
N PRO A 32 -12.97 11.07 -13.54
CA PRO A 32 -14.20 11.54 -12.92
C PRO A 32 -13.95 12.21 -11.56
N LEU A 33 -12.95 11.74 -10.80
CA LEU A 33 -12.57 12.34 -9.53
C LEU A 33 -12.17 13.81 -9.71
N THR A 34 -11.37 14.12 -10.74
CA THR A 34 -10.94 15.49 -11.04
C THR A 34 -12.12 16.41 -11.36
N TYR A 35 -13.11 15.91 -12.09
CA TYR A 35 -14.33 16.68 -12.41
C TYR A 35 -15.19 16.97 -11.19
N VAL A 36 -15.30 16.01 -10.27
CA VAL A 36 -16.14 16.13 -9.06
C VAL A 36 -15.49 17.05 -8.02
N ILE A 37 -14.18 16.87 -7.76
CA ILE A 37 -13.48 17.62 -6.70
C ILE A 37 -13.18 19.08 -7.14
N GLY A 38 -13.15 19.34 -8.43
CA GLY A 38 -12.82 20.67 -8.98
C GLY A 38 -11.35 21.06 -8.79
N ALA A 39 -11.02 22.29 -9.20
CA ALA A 39 -9.63 22.76 -9.21
C ALA A 39 -9.00 22.88 -7.80
N GLN A 40 -9.79 23.32 -6.82
CA GLN A 40 -9.31 23.48 -5.43
C GLN A 40 -9.04 22.13 -4.76
N GLY A 41 -9.98 21.18 -4.88
CA GLY A 41 -9.79 19.83 -4.34
C GLY A 41 -8.64 19.08 -5.02
N GLN A 42 -8.48 19.27 -6.33
CA GLN A 42 -7.35 18.70 -7.06
C GLN A 42 -6.01 19.28 -6.59
N GLY A 43 -5.96 20.55 -6.23
CA GLY A 43 -4.79 21.18 -5.62
C GLY A 43 -4.42 20.49 -4.30
N ILE A 44 -5.38 20.28 -3.40
CA ILE A 44 -5.18 19.59 -2.12
C ILE A 44 -4.71 18.14 -2.36
N TYR A 45 -5.35 17.42 -3.26
CA TYR A 45 -4.98 16.05 -3.61
C TYR A 45 -3.54 15.95 -4.10
N ASN A 46 -3.16 16.84 -5.04
CA ASN A 46 -1.80 16.87 -5.61
C ASN A 46 -0.74 17.29 -4.58
N ALA A 47 -1.12 17.97 -3.52
CA ALA A 47 -0.24 18.32 -2.41
C ALA A 47 -0.03 17.15 -1.45
N VAL A 48 -1.12 16.48 -1.07
CA VAL A 48 -1.13 15.44 -0.03
C VAL A 48 -0.62 14.10 -0.55
N PHE A 49 -1.05 13.71 -1.74
CA PHE A 49 -0.80 12.36 -2.28
C PHE A 49 0.68 12.05 -2.55
N PRO A 50 1.52 12.95 -3.11
CA PRO A 50 2.95 12.71 -3.25
C PRO A 50 3.67 12.57 -1.92
N THR A 51 3.31 13.38 -0.92
CA THR A 51 3.89 13.30 0.43
C THR A 51 3.55 11.98 1.10
N TYR A 52 2.29 11.55 0.99
CA TYR A 52 1.85 10.23 1.45
C TYR A 52 2.64 9.09 0.79
N ASN A 53 2.76 9.10 -0.55
CA ASN A 53 3.51 8.09 -1.28
C ASN A 53 5.00 8.06 -0.91
N LEU A 54 5.60 9.22 -0.66
CA LEU A 54 6.99 9.31 -0.24
C LEU A 54 7.17 8.65 1.13
N LEU A 55 6.35 8.99 2.12
CA LEU A 55 6.39 8.38 3.45
C LEU A 55 6.12 6.87 3.40
N LEU A 56 5.15 6.47 2.61
CA LEU A 56 4.81 5.06 2.41
C LEU A 56 5.98 4.29 1.77
N THR A 57 6.62 4.87 0.77
CA THR A 57 7.78 4.28 0.11
C THR A 57 8.94 4.11 1.10
N ILE A 58 9.26 5.13 1.88
CA ILE A 58 10.32 5.06 2.89
C ILE A 58 9.99 4.00 3.95
N SER A 59 8.74 3.95 4.40
CA SER A 59 8.31 3.04 5.48
C SER A 59 8.15 1.59 5.05
N SER A 60 7.89 1.34 3.76
CA SER A 60 7.61 -0.01 3.24
C SER A 60 8.55 -0.46 2.13
N ALA A 61 9.50 0.39 1.67
CA ALA A 61 10.40 0.06 0.57
C ALA A 61 11.27 -1.16 0.90
N GLY A 62 11.15 -2.19 0.08
CA GLY A 62 12.00 -3.39 0.19
C GLY A 62 11.65 -4.36 1.32
N LEU A 63 10.98 -3.93 2.39
CA LEU A 63 10.64 -4.79 3.53
C LEU A 63 9.73 -5.97 3.14
N PRO A 64 8.64 -5.82 2.37
CA PRO A 64 7.84 -6.95 1.92
C PRO A 64 8.63 -7.96 1.11
N VAL A 65 9.58 -7.50 0.29
CA VAL A 65 10.46 -8.37 -0.51
C VAL A 65 11.43 -9.12 0.39
N ALA A 66 12.00 -8.48 1.39
CA ALA A 66 12.87 -9.13 2.37
C ALA A 66 12.11 -10.18 3.18
N VAL A 67 10.90 -9.85 3.66
CA VAL A 67 10.00 -10.78 4.36
C VAL A 67 9.68 -11.99 3.48
N SER A 68 9.31 -11.76 2.23
CA SER A 68 8.99 -12.82 1.27
C SER A 68 10.17 -13.77 1.06
N ARG A 69 11.40 -13.25 0.93
CA ARG A 69 12.61 -14.08 0.79
C ARG A 69 12.91 -14.88 2.05
N MET A 70 12.80 -14.27 3.22
CA MET A 70 13.06 -14.96 4.50
C MET A 70 12.04 -16.07 4.76
N VAL A 71 10.75 -15.80 4.51
CA VAL A 71 9.67 -16.79 4.64
C VAL A 71 9.87 -17.94 3.65
N SER A 72 10.15 -17.64 2.39
CA SER A 72 10.42 -18.65 1.37
C SER A 72 11.64 -19.51 1.72
N SER A 73 12.71 -18.92 2.27
CA SER A 73 13.88 -19.64 2.72
C SER A 73 13.60 -20.54 3.92
N ALA A 74 12.79 -20.10 4.88
CA ALA A 74 12.39 -20.90 6.04
C ALA A 74 11.53 -22.11 5.61
N LEU A 75 10.56 -21.87 4.72
CA LEU A 75 9.70 -22.93 4.18
C LEU A 75 10.48 -23.96 3.33
N ALA A 76 11.51 -23.50 2.62
CA ALA A 76 12.39 -24.41 1.85
C ALA A 76 13.23 -25.35 2.76
N LYS A 77 13.38 -25.01 4.03
CA LYS A 77 14.04 -25.82 5.07
C LYS A 77 13.06 -26.65 5.90
N ASP A 78 11.78 -26.73 5.49
CA ASP A 78 10.70 -27.37 6.24
C ASP A 78 10.53 -26.85 7.68
N ASP A 79 10.85 -25.56 7.91
CA ASP A 79 10.70 -24.90 9.21
C ASP A 79 9.57 -23.86 9.21
N PRO A 80 8.31 -24.28 9.43
CA PRO A 80 7.17 -23.37 9.49
C PRO A 80 7.18 -22.49 10.73
N HIS A 81 7.91 -22.88 11.78
CA HIS A 81 8.02 -22.10 13.01
C HIS A 81 8.84 -20.83 12.77
N SER A 82 9.98 -20.96 12.11
CA SER A 82 10.82 -19.82 11.70
C SER A 82 10.07 -18.91 10.72
N ALA A 83 9.28 -19.45 9.79
CA ALA A 83 8.46 -18.63 8.88
C ALA A 83 7.44 -17.76 9.65
N LYS A 84 6.76 -18.32 10.67
CA LYS A 84 5.83 -17.58 11.53
C LYS A 84 6.56 -16.55 12.40
N HIS A 85 7.76 -16.86 12.87
CA HIS A 85 8.57 -15.92 13.63
C HIS A 85 8.97 -14.71 12.79
N VAL A 86 9.46 -14.93 11.57
CA VAL A 86 9.77 -13.87 10.60
C VAL A 86 8.53 -12.98 10.35
N PHE A 87 7.36 -13.58 10.19
CA PHE A 87 6.11 -12.81 9.99
C PHE A 87 5.79 -11.92 11.20
N ARG A 88 5.88 -12.45 12.44
CA ARG A 88 5.61 -11.67 13.66
C ARG A 88 6.56 -10.49 13.81
N VAL A 89 7.86 -10.73 13.61
CA VAL A 89 8.87 -9.68 13.67
C VAL A 89 8.62 -8.62 12.59
N ALA A 90 8.35 -9.05 11.36
CA ALA A 90 8.04 -8.15 10.25
C ALA A 90 6.76 -7.33 10.51
N LEU A 91 5.72 -7.96 11.05
CA LEU A 91 4.46 -7.29 11.39
C LEU A 91 4.69 -6.21 12.45
N LEU A 92 5.40 -6.53 13.53
CA LEU A 92 5.75 -5.56 14.57
C LEU A 92 6.57 -4.40 13.99
N LEU A 93 7.61 -4.71 13.22
CA LEU A 93 8.52 -3.72 12.64
C LEU A 93 7.79 -2.79 11.66
N LEU A 94 7.00 -3.34 10.73
CA LEU A 94 6.23 -2.55 9.77
C LEU A 94 5.11 -1.74 10.43
N THR A 95 4.46 -2.30 11.44
CA THR A 95 3.42 -1.58 12.20
C THR A 95 4.04 -0.42 12.99
N THR A 96 5.16 -0.63 13.67
CA THR A 96 5.83 0.44 14.43
C THR A 96 6.35 1.54 13.50
N LEU A 97 6.97 1.19 12.37
CA LEU A 97 7.42 2.17 11.36
C LEU A 97 6.23 2.92 10.75
N GLY A 98 5.15 2.22 10.44
CA GLY A 98 3.92 2.83 9.90
C GLY A 98 3.26 3.77 10.90
N CYS A 99 3.17 3.39 12.18
CA CYS A 99 2.67 4.26 13.24
C CYS A 99 3.57 5.49 13.45
N LEU A 100 4.88 5.30 13.44
CA LEU A 100 5.82 6.42 13.55
C LEU A 100 5.66 7.40 12.39
N ALA A 101 5.57 6.90 11.14
CA ALA A 101 5.34 7.73 9.96
C ALA A 101 3.99 8.46 10.04
N ALA A 102 2.93 7.80 10.52
CA ALA A 102 1.63 8.41 10.73
C ALA A 102 1.68 9.53 11.79
N ILE A 103 2.37 9.31 12.90
CA ILE A 103 2.56 10.31 13.95
C ILE A 103 3.34 11.53 13.41
N ILE A 104 4.43 11.28 12.67
CA ILE A 104 5.22 12.35 12.04
C ILE A 104 4.35 13.17 11.08
N MET A 105 3.51 12.49 10.29
CA MET A 105 2.61 13.16 9.35
C MET A 105 1.51 13.95 10.07
N LEU A 106 0.93 13.42 11.16
CA LEU A 106 -0.06 14.12 11.99
C LEU A 106 0.55 15.36 12.66
N ALA A 107 1.68 15.19 13.34
CA ALA A 107 2.35 16.28 14.04
C ALA A 107 2.90 17.35 13.07
N GLY A 108 3.42 16.91 11.91
CA GLY A 108 3.97 17.77 10.88
C GLY A 108 2.94 18.33 9.90
N SER A 109 1.64 18.00 10.02
CA SER A 109 0.61 18.38 9.04
C SER A 109 0.54 19.89 8.76
N GLY A 110 0.71 20.72 9.79
CA GLY A 110 0.72 22.18 9.63
C GLY A 110 1.97 22.69 8.87
N MET A 111 3.14 22.12 9.16
CA MET A 111 4.38 22.45 8.47
C MET A 111 4.36 21.99 7.00
N LEU A 112 3.81 20.81 6.75
CA LEU A 112 3.63 20.26 5.40
C LEU A 112 2.67 21.13 4.59
N ALA A 113 1.53 21.53 5.16
CA ALA A 113 0.57 22.40 4.51
C ALA A 113 1.16 23.78 4.17
N ALA A 114 1.98 24.34 5.07
CA ALA A 114 2.69 25.60 4.84
C ALA A 114 3.72 25.47 3.71
N ARG A 115 4.44 24.35 3.61
CA ARG A 115 5.41 24.09 2.54
C ARG A 115 4.78 24.00 1.16
N VAL A 116 3.55 23.51 1.09
CA VAL A 116 2.81 23.37 -0.17
C VAL A 116 2.02 24.64 -0.53
N ASN A 117 2.07 25.69 0.30
CA ASN A 117 1.31 26.93 0.15
C ASN A 117 -0.21 26.71 0.06
N GLN A 118 -0.74 25.64 0.69
CA GLN A 118 -2.16 25.33 0.72
C GLN A 118 -2.59 24.96 2.14
N PRO A 119 -3.05 25.92 2.95
CA PRO A 119 -3.44 25.69 4.34
C PRO A 119 -4.57 24.65 4.49
N ASP A 120 -5.47 24.55 3.53
CA ASP A 120 -6.57 23.58 3.51
C ASP A 120 -6.08 22.12 3.41
N SER A 121 -4.87 21.89 2.90
CA SER A 121 -4.24 20.58 2.84
C SER A 121 -3.94 19.97 4.21
N LYS A 122 -3.93 20.77 5.30
CA LYS A 122 -3.69 20.29 6.66
C LYS A 122 -4.67 19.18 7.04
N ILE A 123 -5.96 19.37 6.76
CA ILE A 123 -6.99 18.37 7.04
C ILE A 123 -6.74 17.11 6.20
N GLY A 124 -6.37 17.26 4.92
CA GLY A 124 -6.02 16.14 4.06
C GLY A 124 -4.87 15.30 4.61
N PHE A 125 -3.81 15.94 5.12
CA PHE A 125 -2.69 15.23 5.77
C PHE A 125 -3.13 14.49 7.04
N GLN A 126 -4.01 15.07 7.85
CA GLN A 126 -4.51 14.45 9.07
C GLN A 126 -5.38 13.23 8.79
N VAL A 127 -6.24 13.31 7.78
CA VAL A 127 -7.15 12.21 7.40
C VAL A 127 -6.38 11.03 6.77
N ILE A 128 -5.34 11.31 5.98
CA ILE A 128 -4.58 10.25 5.29
C ILE A 128 -3.49 9.62 6.18
N ALA A 129 -3.07 10.28 7.26
CA ALA A 129 -2.01 9.80 8.14
C ALA A 129 -2.27 8.38 8.71
N PRO A 130 -3.45 8.04 9.27
CA PRO A 130 -3.69 6.70 9.77
C PRO A 130 -3.66 5.63 8.66
N CYS A 131 -3.95 6.00 7.42
CA CYS A 131 -3.87 5.08 6.28
C CYS A 131 -2.43 4.58 6.06
N VAL A 132 -1.40 5.39 6.36
CA VAL A 132 0.01 4.98 6.27
C VAL A 132 0.28 3.79 7.18
N ALA A 133 -0.18 3.83 8.43
CA ALA A 133 0.01 2.74 9.39
C ALA A 133 -0.68 1.45 8.93
N VAL A 134 -1.92 1.57 8.46
CA VAL A 134 -2.70 0.41 7.95
C VAL A 134 -2.03 -0.21 6.74
N VAL A 135 -1.58 0.59 5.77
CA VAL A 135 -0.92 0.08 4.55
C VAL A 135 0.42 -0.56 4.87
N CYS A 136 1.20 -0.01 5.82
CA CYS A 136 2.44 -0.64 6.29
C CYS A 136 2.16 -2.00 6.94
N MET A 137 1.12 -2.11 7.77
CA MET A 137 0.70 -3.38 8.35
C MET A 137 0.28 -4.39 7.28
N MET A 138 -0.52 -3.98 6.29
CA MET A 138 -0.91 -4.83 5.17
C MET A 138 0.29 -5.29 4.32
N SER A 139 1.35 -4.49 4.24
CA SER A 139 2.59 -4.85 3.54
C SER A 139 3.28 -6.05 4.17
N ALA A 140 3.21 -6.23 5.51
CA ALA A 140 3.73 -7.43 6.18
C ALA A 140 2.97 -8.69 5.76
N PHE A 141 1.64 -8.61 5.72
CA PHE A 141 0.79 -9.73 5.26
C PHE A 141 1.08 -10.10 3.81
N ARG A 142 1.18 -9.09 2.94
CA ARG A 142 1.53 -9.31 1.51
C ARG A 142 2.90 -9.98 1.37
N GLY A 143 3.91 -9.52 2.11
CA GLY A 143 5.25 -10.12 2.10
C GLY A 143 5.24 -11.58 2.57
N PHE A 144 4.47 -11.90 3.60
CA PHE A 144 4.33 -13.27 4.12
C PHE A 144 3.64 -14.20 3.11
N ILE A 145 2.51 -13.78 2.52
CA ILE A 145 1.76 -14.57 1.54
C ILE A 145 2.61 -14.79 0.27
N GLN A 146 3.28 -13.76 -0.21
CA GLN A 146 4.21 -13.89 -1.34
C GLN A 146 5.38 -14.83 -1.04
N GLY A 147 5.85 -14.86 0.22
CA GLY A 147 6.89 -15.78 0.67
C GLY A 147 6.44 -17.25 0.67
N GLN A 148 5.15 -17.51 0.76
CA GLN A 148 4.56 -18.85 0.58
C GLN A 148 4.44 -19.26 -0.89
N GLN A 149 4.92 -18.43 -1.81
CA GLN A 149 4.82 -18.63 -3.26
C GLN A 149 3.37 -18.59 -3.80
N ASP A 150 2.42 -18.06 -3.02
CA ASP A 150 1.05 -17.83 -3.46
C ASP A 150 0.85 -16.34 -3.76
N MET A 151 0.79 -16.00 -5.03
CA MET A 151 0.64 -14.62 -5.49
C MET A 151 -0.83 -14.21 -5.69
N VAL A 152 -1.73 -15.21 -5.75
CA VAL A 152 -3.15 -14.98 -6.07
C VAL A 152 -3.87 -14.15 -5.00
N PRO A 153 -3.73 -14.43 -3.67
CA PRO A 153 -4.39 -13.61 -2.66
C PRO A 153 -3.90 -12.16 -2.65
N THR A 154 -2.62 -11.93 -2.96
CA THR A 154 -2.06 -10.58 -3.08
C THR A 154 -2.68 -9.84 -4.26
N ALA A 155 -2.81 -10.48 -5.42
CA ALA A 155 -3.45 -9.90 -6.59
C ALA A 155 -4.92 -9.56 -6.33
N ILE A 156 -5.67 -10.47 -5.70
CA ILE A 156 -7.08 -10.25 -5.33
C ILE A 156 -7.20 -9.08 -4.35
N SER A 157 -6.34 -9.01 -3.32
CA SER A 157 -6.38 -7.92 -2.34
C SER A 157 -6.13 -6.56 -2.99
N GLN A 158 -5.24 -6.46 -3.98
CA GLN A 158 -5.00 -5.24 -4.73
C GLN A 158 -6.20 -4.83 -5.58
N LEU A 159 -6.86 -5.78 -6.23
CA LEU A 159 -8.07 -5.52 -7.02
C LEU A 159 -9.21 -5.04 -6.12
N ILE A 160 -9.46 -5.71 -4.99
CA ILE A 160 -10.48 -5.29 -4.00
C ILE A 160 -10.19 -3.88 -3.49
N GLU A 161 -8.92 -3.57 -3.18
CA GLU A 161 -8.50 -2.23 -2.73
C GLU A 161 -8.83 -1.16 -3.80
N GLN A 162 -8.54 -1.42 -5.07
CA GLN A 162 -8.83 -0.47 -6.16
C GLN A 162 -10.34 -0.31 -6.37
N VAL A 163 -11.08 -1.40 -6.39
CA VAL A 163 -12.55 -1.37 -6.49
C VAL A 163 -13.15 -0.61 -5.30
N GLY A 164 -12.67 -0.89 -4.09
CA GLY A 164 -13.09 -0.18 -2.88
C GLY A 164 -12.83 1.33 -2.95
N LYS A 165 -11.67 1.75 -3.45
CA LYS A 165 -11.36 3.17 -3.66
C LYS A 165 -12.35 3.83 -4.62
N VAL A 166 -12.68 3.19 -5.74
CA VAL A 166 -13.64 3.71 -6.72
C VAL A 166 -15.02 3.87 -6.10
N PHE A 167 -15.52 2.82 -5.44
CA PHE A 167 -16.87 2.80 -4.85
C PHE A 167 -17.05 3.71 -3.63
N LEU A 168 -15.99 3.95 -2.87
CA LEU A 168 -16.06 4.79 -1.67
C LEU A 168 -15.73 6.26 -1.96
N ALA A 169 -14.71 6.51 -2.78
CA ALA A 169 -14.23 7.88 -2.98
C ALA A 169 -15.15 8.70 -3.90
N LEU A 170 -15.79 8.11 -4.92
CA LEU A 170 -16.72 8.84 -5.78
C LEU A 170 -17.95 9.34 -5.02
N PRO A 171 -18.71 8.50 -4.26
CA PRO A 171 -19.85 9.01 -3.50
C PRO A 171 -19.45 10.04 -2.44
N MET A 172 -18.32 9.82 -1.74
CA MET A 172 -17.83 10.77 -0.74
C MET A 172 -17.38 12.10 -1.33
N ALA A 173 -16.96 12.12 -2.58
CA ALA A 173 -16.59 13.34 -3.29
C ALA A 173 -17.83 14.16 -3.75
N TYR A 174 -19.01 13.53 -3.81
CA TYR A 174 -20.28 14.19 -4.16
C TYR A 174 -21.02 14.80 -2.95
N ILE A 175 -20.65 14.44 -1.73
CA ILE A 175 -21.22 14.95 -0.48
C ILE A 175 -20.42 16.15 0.01
#